data_deba2c68b4ea9d1ebb773b1fe7f258a1
#
_entry.id   deba2c68b4ea9d1ebb773b1fe7f258a1
#
_cell.length_a   1.000
_cell.length_b   1.000
_cell.length_c   1.000
_cell.angle_alpha   90.00
_cell.angle_beta   90.00
_cell.angle_gamma   90.00
#
_symmetry.space_group_name_H-M   'P 1'
#
loop_
_entity.id
_entity.type
_entity.pdbx_description
1 polymer ?
#
loop_
_entity_poly.entity_id
_entity_poly.type
_entity_poly.pdbx_seq_one_letter_code
_entity_poly.pdbx_strand_id
1 'polypeptide(L)'
;MSRYILKRLLYMIPMLFCVILMVFLIMSLTPGDPATNILPMTTPLEVKEAFNESVGFTGNLVDRFWYYLKGLFTGNVISYSSQANIFSEIAIRFPLTLRLGLISFSISAVLGVALGILSAVKQYSFMDTTVTIFAVLFASIPSFFVAMCLLLLFSVHWGILPSFGIDSVRSYILPVTTLVLSSIPVLSRMTRSAMLDAMNQDYIRTARAKGCSEKRVIWKHA
;
A
#
# COMPACT_ATOMS: atom_id res chain seq x y z
N MET A 1 -18.03 18.21 -17.45
CA MET A 1 -17.37 17.66 -16.24
C MET A 1 -18.30 16.68 -15.50
N SER A 2 -19.52 17.06 -15.11
CA SER A 2 -20.46 16.20 -14.35
C SER A 2 -20.80 14.87 -15.04
N ARG A 3 -21.10 14.87 -16.36
CA ARG A 3 -21.37 13.65 -17.12
C ARG A 3 -20.19 12.65 -17.15
N TYR A 4 -18.96 13.16 -17.16
CA TYR A 4 -17.75 12.34 -17.12
C TYR A 4 -17.58 11.66 -15.75
N ILE A 5 -17.78 12.40 -14.68
CA ILE A 5 -17.70 11.89 -13.30
C ILE A 5 -18.79 10.85 -13.08
N LEU A 6 -20.04 11.15 -13.47
CA LEU A 6 -21.16 10.23 -13.33
C LEU A 6 -20.92 8.92 -14.10
N LYS A 7 -20.41 9.00 -15.33
CA LYS A 7 -20.07 7.83 -16.13
C LYS A 7 -19.00 6.97 -15.48
N ARG A 8 -17.96 7.58 -14.88
CA ARG A 8 -16.93 6.85 -14.12
C ARG A 8 -17.51 6.17 -12.88
N LEU A 9 -18.33 6.87 -12.11
CA LEU A 9 -19.00 6.29 -10.94
C LEU A 9 -19.89 5.10 -11.32
N LEU A 10 -20.63 5.20 -12.41
CA LEU A 10 -21.45 4.08 -12.92
C LEU A 10 -20.60 2.87 -13.31
N TYR A 11 -19.42 3.06 -13.91
CA TYR A 11 -18.53 1.95 -14.22
C TYR A 11 -17.85 1.33 -12.98
N MET A 12 -17.72 2.07 -11.88
CA MET A 12 -17.20 1.50 -10.64
C MET A 12 -18.15 0.45 -10.03
N ILE A 13 -19.46 0.60 -10.22
CA ILE A 13 -20.45 -0.34 -9.65
C ILE A 13 -20.24 -1.77 -10.16
N PRO A 14 -20.28 -2.04 -11.48
CA PRO A 14 -20.04 -3.40 -11.96
C PRO A 14 -18.63 -3.91 -11.65
N MET A 15 -17.63 -3.02 -11.65
CA MET A 15 -16.27 -3.41 -11.27
C MET A 15 -16.20 -3.87 -9.80
N LEU A 16 -16.80 -3.12 -8.88
CA LEU A 16 -16.87 -3.51 -7.47
C LEU A 16 -17.64 -4.81 -7.28
N PHE A 17 -18.76 -4.97 -7.99
CA PHE A 17 -19.53 -6.21 -7.96
C PHE A 17 -18.71 -7.41 -8.44
N CYS A 18 -17.97 -7.27 -9.55
CA CYS A 18 -17.09 -8.33 -10.03
C CYS A 18 -15.97 -8.67 -9.02
N VAL A 19 -15.40 -7.68 -8.37
CA VAL A 19 -14.37 -7.90 -7.33
C VAL A 19 -14.97 -8.65 -6.13
N ILE A 20 -16.13 -8.22 -5.64
CA ILE A 20 -16.85 -8.89 -4.54
C ILE A 20 -17.17 -10.34 -4.91
N LEU A 21 -17.71 -10.56 -6.11
CA LEU A 21 -18.03 -11.91 -6.59
C LEU A 21 -16.78 -12.77 -6.73
N MET A 22 -15.69 -12.23 -7.27
CA MET A 22 -14.42 -12.96 -7.42
C MET A 22 -13.85 -13.37 -6.05
N VAL A 23 -13.79 -12.45 -5.11
CA VAL A 23 -13.31 -12.75 -3.75
C VAL A 23 -14.18 -13.81 -3.08
N PHE A 24 -15.51 -13.67 -3.19
CA PHE A 24 -16.45 -14.66 -2.67
C PHE A 24 -16.24 -16.05 -3.29
N LEU A 25 -16.08 -16.14 -4.61
CA LEU A 25 -15.83 -17.40 -5.31
C LEU A 25 -14.52 -18.04 -4.86
N ILE A 26 -13.43 -17.27 -4.78
CA ILE A 26 -12.14 -17.79 -4.28
C ILE A 26 -12.29 -18.37 -2.90
N MET A 27 -12.94 -17.64 -1.97
CA MET A 27 -13.17 -18.14 -0.60
C MET A 27 -14.08 -19.35 -0.57
N SER A 28 -15.12 -19.40 -1.40
CA SER A 28 -16.10 -20.49 -1.44
C SER A 28 -15.59 -21.76 -2.11
N LEU A 29 -14.62 -21.64 -3.02
CA LEU A 29 -13.97 -22.77 -3.70
C LEU A 29 -12.78 -23.32 -2.91
N THR A 30 -12.29 -22.60 -1.90
CA THR A 30 -11.25 -23.08 -1.01
C THR A 30 -11.79 -24.29 -0.23
N PRO A 31 -11.08 -25.42 -0.22
CA PRO A 31 -11.54 -26.62 0.48
C PRO A 31 -11.60 -26.39 1.99
N GLY A 32 -12.64 -26.94 2.61
CA GLY A 32 -12.95 -26.78 4.04
C GLY A 32 -14.09 -25.79 4.27
N ASP A 33 -14.68 -25.89 5.46
CA ASP A 33 -15.70 -24.95 5.94
C ASP A 33 -15.11 -24.02 7.02
N PRO A 34 -15.75 -22.88 7.31
CA PRO A 34 -15.26 -21.94 8.32
C PRO A 34 -15.07 -22.60 9.70
N ALA A 35 -15.95 -23.51 10.09
CA ALA A 35 -15.86 -24.19 11.38
C ALA A 35 -14.63 -25.11 11.47
N THR A 36 -14.32 -25.86 10.41
CA THR A 36 -13.14 -26.76 10.41
C THR A 36 -11.83 -25.99 10.39
N ASN A 37 -11.81 -24.79 9.83
CA ASN A 37 -10.60 -23.96 9.77
C ASN A 37 -10.32 -23.17 11.07
N ILE A 38 -11.35 -22.97 11.91
CA ILE A 38 -11.26 -22.07 13.07
C ILE A 38 -11.40 -22.82 14.39
N LEU A 39 -12.33 -23.78 14.45
CA LEU A 39 -12.58 -24.53 15.65
C LEU A 39 -11.62 -25.72 15.79
N PRO A 40 -11.28 -26.13 17.03
CA PRO A 40 -10.47 -27.31 17.26
C PRO A 40 -11.04 -28.54 16.57
N MET A 41 -10.17 -29.46 16.12
CA MET A 41 -10.61 -30.72 15.49
C MET A 41 -11.53 -31.56 16.38
N THR A 42 -11.37 -31.45 17.69
CA THR A 42 -12.15 -32.16 18.70
C THR A 42 -13.56 -31.61 18.92
N THR A 43 -13.91 -30.48 18.26
CA THR A 43 -15.23 -29.85 18.42
C THR A 43 -16.33 -30.77 17.84
N PRO A 44 -17.43 -31.03 18.58
CA PRO A 44 -18.55 -31.81 18.10
C PRO A 44 -19.14 -31.27 16.81
N LEU A 45 -19.65 -32.17 15.95
CA LEU A 45 -20.19 -31.84 14.63
C LEU A 45 -21.34 -30.82 14.73
N GLU A 46 -22.24 -31.00 15.68
CA GLU A 46 -23.38 -30.11 15.94
C GLU A 46 -22.92 -28.63 16.17
N VAL A 47 -21.82 -28.43 16.91
CA VAL A 47 -21.27 -27.10 17.18
C VAL A 47 -20.64 -26.52 15.92
N LYS A 48 -19.99 -27.34 15.08
CA LYS A 48 -19.44 -26.93 13.80
C LYS A 48 -20.54 -26.51 12.82
N GLU A 49 -21.63 -27.28 12.76
CA GLU A 49 -22.78 -26.96 11.91
C GLU A 49 -23.46 -25.66 12.36
N ALA A 50 -23.72 -25.51 13.66
CA ALA A 50 -24.27 -24.27 14.22
C ALA A 50 -23.39 -23.07 13.97
N PHE A 51 -22.06 -23.24 14.04
CA PHE A 51 -21.11 -22.19 13.69
C PHE A 51 -21.21 -21.81 12.20
N ASN A 52 -21.19 -22.79 11.31
CA ASN A 52 -21.32 -22.57 9.87
C ASN A 52 -22.65 -21.88 9.51
N GLU A 53 -23.74 -22.24 10.19
CA GLU A 53 -25.03 -21.57 10.03
C GLU A 53 -24.98 -20.11 10.50
N SER A 54 -24.36 -19.84 11.64
CA SER A 54 -24.25 -18.49 12.20
C SER A 54 -23.48 -17.52 11.31
N VAL A 55 -22.52 -18.02 10.54
CA VAL A 55 -21.73 -17.23 9.58
C VAL A 55 -22.26 -17.28 8.14
N GLY A 56 -23.44 -17.89 7.93
CA GLY A 56 -24.09 -17.96 6.62
C GLY A 56 -23.40 -18.93 5.65
N PHE A 57 -22.66 -19.90 6.16
CA PHE A 57 -22.00 -20.92 5.33
C PHE A 57 -22.90 -22.14 5.15
N THR A 58 -24.18 -21.93 4.81
CA THR A 58 -25.19 -22.95 4.57
C THR A 58 -25.88 -22.74 3.24
N GLY A 59 -26.47 -23.79 2.69
CA GLY A 59 -27.16 -23.74 1.42
C GLY A 59 -26.23 -23.77 0.19
N ASN A 60 -26.75 -23.40 -0.96
CA ASN A 60 -26.01 -23.38 -2.21
C ASN A 60 -25.14 -22.10 -2.35
N LEU A 61 -24.26 -22.07 -3.35
CA LEU A 61 -23.34 -20.92 -3.58
C LEU A 61 -24.09 -19.60 -3.77
N VAL A 62 -25.29 -19.63 -4.36
CA VAL A 62 -26.06 -18.41 -4.62
C VAL A 62 -26.63 -17.85 -3.33
N ASP A 63 -27.15 -18.71 -2.46
CA ASP A 63 -27.69 -18.32 -1.15
C ASP A 63 -26.59 -17.73 -0.25
N ARG A 64 -25.42 -18.36 -0.24
CA ARG A 64 -24.22 -17.90 0.48
C ARG A 64 -23.73 -16.56 -0.04
N PHE A 65 -23.71 -16.37 -1.37
CA PHE A 65 -23.32 -15.10 -1.96
C PHE A 65 -24.31 -14.00 -1.60
N TRP A 66 -25.62 -14.31 -1.63
CA TRP A 66 -26.66 -13.34 -1.28
C TRP A 66 -26.61 -12.94 0.20
N TYR A 67 -26.38 -13.92 1.09
CA TYR A 67 -26.15 -13.67 2.51
C TYR A 67 -24.95 -12.75 2.74
N TYR A 68 -23.82 -13.06 2.10
CA TYR A 68 -22.61 -12.25 2.17
C TYR A 68 -22.84 -10.82 1.64
N LEU A 69 -23.46 -10.70 0.48
CA LEU A 69 -23.77 -9.39 -0.13
C LEU A 69 -24.71 -8.56 0.76
N LYS A 70 -25.76 -9.17 1.29
CA LYS A 70 -26.69 -8.53 2.24
C LYS A 70 -25.93 -8.05 3.49
N GLY A 71 -25.05 -8.89 4.04
CA GLY A 71 -24.20 -8.54 5.17
C GLY A 71 -23.33 -7.33 4.93
N LEU A 72 -22.72 -7.21 3.72
CA LEU A 72 -21.92 -6.03 3.34
C LEU A 72 -22.75 -4.74 3.36
N PHE A 73 -23.98 -4.77 2.85
CA PHE A 73 -24.84 -3.59 2.81
C PHE A 73 -25.48 -3.25 4.16
N THR A 74 -25.71 -4.25 5.01
CA THR A 74 -26.29 -4.03 6.36
C THR A 74 -25.23 -3.77 7.43
N GLY A 75 -23.95 -3.89 7.09
CA GLY A 75 -22.86 -3.74 8.03
C GLY A 75 -22.68 -4.93 9.01
N ASN A 76 -23.30 -6.08 8.73
CA ASN A 76 -23.33 -7.24 9.61
C ASN A 76 -22.47 -8.41 9.10
N VAL A 77 -21.27 -8.10 8.60
CA VAL A 77 -20.31 -9.16 8.23
C VAL A 77 -19.38 -9.42 9.41
N ILE A 78 -19.32 -10.69 9.81
CA ILE A 78 -18.46 -11.15 10.90
C ILE A 78 -17.20 -11.78 10.31
N SER A 79 -16.05 -11.41 10.85
CA SER A 79 -14.78 -12.07 10.56
C SER A 79 -14.76 -13.47 11.14
N TYR A 80 -14.45 -14.46 10.32
CA TYR A 80 -14.41 -15.86 10.79
C TYR A 80 -13.33 -16.07 11.86
N SER A 81 -12.19 -15.40 11.77
CA SER A 81 -11.07 -15.60 12.70
C SER A 81 -11.22 -14.86 14.02
N SER A 82 -11.73 -13.63 14.01
CA SER A 82 -11.82 -12.78 15.20
C SER A 82 -13.20 -12.77 15.83
N GLN A 83 -14.23 -13.32 15.16
CA GLN A 83 -15.65 -13.27 15.56
C GLN A 83 -16.17 -11.83 15.76
N ALA A 84 -15.42 -10.85 15.29
CA ALA A 84 -15.78 -9.44 15.37
C ALA A 84 -16.41 -8.94 14.07
N ASN A 85 -17.19 -7.88 14.15
CA ASN A 85 -17.73 -7.21 12.98
C ASN A 85 -16.59 -6.62 12.15
N ILE A 86 -16.54 -6.94 10.84
CA ILE A 86 -15.48 -6.52 9.93
C ILE A 86 -15.38 -5.00 9.84
N PHE A 87 -16.50 -4.28 9.86
CA PHE A 87 -16.48 -2.81 9.79
C PHE A 87 -15.86 -2.19 11.02
N SER A 88 -16.08 -2.77 12.22
CA SER A 88 -15.42 -2.31 13.44
C SER A 88 -13.92 -2.57 13.41
N GLU A 89 -13.48 -3.72 12.89
CA GLU A 89 -12.06 -4.01 12.71
C GLU A 89 -11.40 -3.05 11.71
N ILE A 90 -12.07 -2.78 10.58
CA ILE A 90 -11.58 -1.80 9.61
C ILE A 90 -11.48 -0.41 10.25
N ALA A 91 -12.50 0.02 11.00
CA ALA A 91 -12.50 1.32 11.66
C ALA A 91 -11.33 1.49 12.65
N ILE A 92 -10.90 0.42 13.30
CA ILE A 92 -9.75 0.43 14.22
C ILE A 92 -8.43 0.42 13.43
N ARG A 93 -8.31 -0.40 12.39
CA ARG A 93 -7.04 -0.63 11.66
C ARG A 93 -6.77 0.40 10.57
N PHE A 94 -7.81 0.90 9.91
CA PHE A 94 -7.69 1.84 8.80
C PHE A 94 -6.97 3.15 9.15
N PRO A 95 -7.26 3.82 10.29
CA PRO A 95 -6.54 5.02 10.68
C PRO A 95 -5.04 4.79 10.88
N LEU A 96 -4.65 3.61 11.38
CA LEU A 96 -3.25 3.24 11.53
C LEU A 96 -2.56 3.09 10.17
N THR A 97 -3.18 2.34 9.25
CA THR A 97 -2.68 2.16 7.90
C THR A 97 -2.57 3.50 7.16
N LEU A 98 -3.58 4.35 7.28
CA LEU A 98 -3.58 5.68 6.67
C LEU A 98 -2.46 6.56 7.22
N ARG A 99 -2.25 6.55 8.54
CA ARG A 99 -1.17 7.30 9.20
C ARG A 99 0.20 6.83 8.73
N LEU A 100 0.44 5.52 8.72
CA LEU A 100 1.69 4.94 8.21
C LEU A 100 1.92 5.30 6.73
N GLY A 101 0.87 5.17 5.91
CA GLY A 101 0.93 5.48 4.49
C GLY A 101 1.24 6.96 4.23
N LEU A 102 0.56 7.88 4.91
CA LEU A 102 0.76 9.32 4.73
C LEU A 102 2.16 9.76 5.19
N ILE A 103 2.63 9.29 6.34
CA ILE A 103 3.97 9.62 6.85
C ILE A 103 5.03 9.10 5.86
N SER A 104 4.94 7.82 5.49
CA SER A 104 5.91 7.20 4.58
C SER A 104 5.90 7.84 3.20
N PHE A 105 4.71 8.11 2.65
CA PHE A 105 4.56 8.80 1.36
C PHE A 105 5.17 10.21 1.38
N SER A 106 4.89 11.00 2.42
CA SER A 106 5.42 12.36 2.54
C SER A 106 6.95 12.38 2.59
N ILE A 107 7.54 11.50 3.41
CA ILE A 107 9.00 11.39 3.50
C ILE A 107 9.58 10.90 2.16
N SER A 108 8.98 9.87 1.56
CA SER A 108 9.43 9.33 0.27
C SER A 108 9.33 10.34 -0.85
N ALA A 109 8.25 11.14 -0.89
CA ALA A 109 8.07 12.18 -1.89
C ALA A 109 9.16 13.26 -1.78
N VAL A 110 9.41 13.76 -0.57
CA VAL A 110 10.45 14.77 -0.35
C VAL A 110 11.83 14.24 -0.73
N LEU A 111 12.21 13.07 -0.21
CA LEU A 111 13.52 12.50 -0.46
C LEU A 111 13.69 12.01 -1.90
N GLY A 112 12.69 11.32 -2.46
CA GLY A 112 12.73 10.79 -3.81
C GLY A 112 12.78 11.90 -4.87
N VAL A 113 11.97 12.94 -4.71
CA VAL A 113 12.00 14.10 -5.60
C VAL A 113 13.34 14.85 -5.48
N ALA A 114 13.81 15.09 -4.27
CA ALA A 114 15.10 15.78 -4.07
C ALA A 114 16.27 15.01 -4.70
N LEU A 115 16.32 13.68 -4.47
CA LEU A 115 17.35 12.81 -5.06
C LEU A 115 17.23 12.75 -6.59
N GLY A 116 16.02 12.69 -7.13
CA GLY A 116 15.77 12.71 -8.58
C GLY A 116 16.22 14.00 -9.24
N ILE A 117 15.90 15.15 -8.66
CA ILE A 117 16.37 16.48 -9.13
C ILE A 117 17.89 16.54 -9.07
N LEU A 118 18.51 16.18 -7.94
CA LEU A 118 19.97 16.19 -7.80
C LEU A 118 20.67 15.30 -8.83
N SER A 119 20.13 14.12 -9.07
CA SER A 119 20.61 13.17 -10.07
C SER A 119 20.49 13.74 -11.49
N ALA A 120 19.37 14.37 -11.83
CA ALA A 120 19.16 14.98 -13.15
C ALA A 120 20.07 16.20 -13.40
N VAL A 121 20.19 17.11 -12.42
CA VAL A 121 21.01 18.32 -12.53
C VAL A 121 22.50 17.99 -12.63
N LYS A 122 22.93 16.93 -11.96
CA LYS A 122 24.33 16.45 -11.99
C LYS A 122 24.46 15.19 -12.83
N GLN A 123 23.80 15.13 -13.97
CA GLN A 123 23.83 13.98 -14.87
C GLN A 123 25.27 13.51 -15.16
N TYR A 124 25.47 12.20 -15.18
CA TYR A 124 26.76 11.52 -15.38
C TYR A 124 27.83 11.81 -14.32
N SER A 125 27.51 12.48 -13.24
CA SER A 125 28.43 12.66 -12.11
C SER A 125 28.43 11.45 -11.17
N PHE A 126 29.41 11.41 -10.25
CA PHE A 126 29.44 10.41 -9.18
C PHE A 126 28.16 10.39 -8.35
N MET A 127 27.55 11.55 -8.12
CA MET A 127 26.27 11.66 -7.39
C MET A 127 25.10 11.01 -8.14
N ASP A 128 24.99 11.24 -9.45
CA ASP A 128 24.00 10.59 -10.31
C ASP A 128 24.16 9.06 -10.29
N THR A 129 25.40 8.59 -10.46
CA THR A 129 25.73 7.18 -10.43
C THR A 129 25.36 6.55 -9.08
N THR A 130 25.71 7.21 -7.98
CA THR A 130 25.40 6.71 -6.61
C THR A 130 23.88 6.60 -6.38
N VAL A 131 23.13 7.66 -6.68
CA VAL A 131 21.65 7.65 -6.54
C VAL A 131 21.04 6.55 -7.40
N THR A 132 21.53 6.38 -8.63
CA THR A 132 21.05 5.35 -9.54
C THR A 132 21.34 3.94 -9.02
N ILE A 133 22.55 3.67 -8.53
CA ILE A 133 22.92 2.38 -7.95
C ILE A 133 22.04 2.08 -6.73
N PHE A 134 21.88 3.04 -5.82
CA PHE A 134 20.97 2.88 -4.68
C PHE A 134 19.54 2.59 -5.12
N ALA A 135 19.04 3.32 -6.10
CA ALA A 135 17.69 3.10 -6.64
C ALA A 135 17.52 1.70 -7.24
N VAL A 136 18.52 1.18 -7.94
CA VAL A 136 18.47 -0.18 -8.51
C VAL A 136 18.54 -1.22 -7.41
N LEU A 137 19.46 -1.09 -6.46
CA LEU A 137 19.61 -2.03 -5.34
C LEU A 137 18.32 -2.15 -4.53
N PHE A 138 17.76 -1.04 -4.05
CA PHE A 138 16.55 -1.07 -3.24
C PHE A 138 15.29 -1.45 -4.03
N ALA A 139 15.25 -1.21 -5.34
CA ALA A 139 14.16 -1.70 -6.18
C ALA A 139 14.20 -3.23 -6.40
N SER A 140 15.40 -3.82 -6.31
CA SER A 140 15.59 -5.26 -6.51
C SER A 140 15.34 -6.08 -5.25
N ILE A 141 15.40 -5.45 -4.08
CA ILE A 141 15.21 -6.13 -2.79
C ILE A 141 13.72 -6.11 -2.41
N PRO A 142 13.09 -7.26 -2.14
CA PRO A 142 11.71 -7.30 -1.67
C PRO A 142 11.54 -6.52 -0.35
N SER A 143 10.46 -5.73 -0.25
CA SER A 143 10.23 -4.88 0.92
C SER A 143 10.14 -5.64 2.25
N PHE A 144 9.57 -6.85 2.24
CA PHE A 144 9.52 -7.70 3.44
C PHE A 144 10.92 -8.10 3.94
N PHE A 145 11.88 -8.31 3.01
CA PHE A 145 13.26 -8.63 3.37
C PHE A 145 13.95 -7.43 4.01
N VAL A 146 13.74 -6.23 3.47
CA VAL A 146 14.22 -4.99 4.10
C VAL A 146 13.64 -4.84 5.50
N ALA A 147 12.32 -5.07 5.66
CA ALA A 147 11.66 -5.01 6.97
C ALA A 147 12.28 -5.99 7.97
N MET A 148 12.53 -7.24 7.53
CA MET A 148 13.11 -8.27 8.37
C MET A 148 14.54 -7.93 8.79
N CYS A 149 15.38 -7.45 7.86
CA CYS A 149 16.75 -7.01 8.18
C CYS A 149 16.76 -5.86 9.19
N LEU A 150 15.89 -4.84 8.98
CA LEU A 150 15.79 -3.72 9.91
C LEU A 150 15.30 -4.17 11.29
N LEU A 151 14.31 -5.06 11.35
CA LEU A 151 13.80 -5.61 12.61
C LEU A 151 14.88 -6.41 13.34
N LEU A 152 15.58 -7.32 12.66
CA LEU A 152 16.65 -8.12 13.26
C LEU A 152 17.79 -7.23 13.78
N LEU A 153 18.19 -6.21 13.03
CA LEU A 153 19.30 -5.35 13.40
C LEU A 153 18.92 -4.39 14.55
N PHE A 154 17.84 -3.62 14.39
CA PHE A 154 17.51 -2.52 15.31
C PHE A 154 16.68 -2.96 16.51
N SER A 155 15.89 -4.01 16.37
CA SER A 155 15.03 -4.47 17.45
C SER A 155 15.62 -5.66 18.19
N VAL A 156 16.06 -6.70 17.47
CA VAL A 156 16.57 -7.92 18.11
C VAL A 156 18.02 -7.76 18.55
N HIS A 157 18.91 -7.33 17.64
CA HIS A 157 20.33 -7.29 17.93
C HIS A 157 20.72 -6.09 18.81
N TRP A 158 20.27 -4.89 18.47
CA TRP A 158 20.61 -3.68 19.24
C TRP A 158 19.59 -3.32 20.34
N GLY A 159 18.36 -3.83 20.28
CA GLY A 159 17.32 -3.57 21.29
C GLY A 159 16.88 -2.10 21.39
N ILE A 160 17.14 -1.26 20.37
CA ILE A 160 16.87 0.18 20.41
C ILE A 160 15.48 0.56 19.90
N LEU A 161 14.82 -0.31 19.11
CA LEU A 161 13.49 -0.10 18.58
C LEU A 161 12.58 -1.27 18.94
N PRO A 162 11.28 -1.04 19.19
CA PRO A 162 10.34 -2.12 19.50
C PRO A 162 10.07 -3.00 18.29
N SER A 163 9.93 -4.31 18.53
CA SER A 163 9.61 -5.31 17.49
C SER A 163 8.16 -5.28 17.07
N PHE A 164 7.26 -4.84 17.96
CA PHE A 164 5.81 -4.83 17.77
C PHE A 164 5.17 -3.71 18.58
N GLY A 165 3.86 -3.49 18.35
CA GLY A 165 3.09 -2.45 19.03
C GLY A 165 2.92 -1.20 18.21
N ILE A 166 2.06 -0.29 18.67
CA ILE A 166 1.71 0.98 18.04
C ILE A 166 1.68 2.14 19.04
N ASP A 167 2.09 1.88 20.26
CA ASP A 167 1.87 2.76 21.43
C ASP A 167 2.87 3.91 21.51
N SER A 168 3.94 3.84 20.74
CA SER A 168 4.99 4.85 20.76
C SER A 168 5.40 5.31 19.35
N VAL A 169 5.96 6.51 19.26
CA VAL A 169 6.55 7.02 18.01
C VAL A 169 7.66 6.10 17.49
N ARG A 170 8.40 5.45 18.41
CA ARG A 170 9.46 4.50 18.05
C ARG A 170 8.94 3.29 17.28
N SER A 171 7.72 2.85 17.56
CA SER A 171 7.09 1.73 16.84
C SER A 171 6.82 2.00 15.34
N TYR A 172 6.75 3.28 14.96
CA TYR A 172 6.55 3.68 13.56
C TYR A 172 7.85 3.74 12.76
N ILE A 173 9.01 3.81 13.41
CA ILE A 173 10.31 4.02 12.73
C ILE A 173 10.61 2.90 11.75
N LEU A 174 10.56 1.63 12.18
CA LEU A 174 10.90 0.50 11.32
C LEU A 174 9.94 0.35 10.13
N PRO A 175 8.60 0.33 10.32
CA PRO A 175 7.69 0.21 9.19
C PRO A 175 7.75 1.43 8.25
N VAL A 176 7.86 2.65 8.77
CA VAL A 176 8.01 3.85 7.94
C VAL A 176 9.31 3.79 7.13
N THR A 177 10.44 3.46 7.77
CA THR A 177 11.74 3.34 7.07
C THR A 177 11.68 2.30 5.97
N THR A 178 11.04 1.14 6.21
CA THR A 178 10.85 0.10 5.21
C THR A 178 10.08 0.61 3.99
N LEU A 179 8.94 1.27 4.22
CA LEU A 179 8.11 1.82 3.15
C LEU A 179 8.83 2.94 2.39
N VAL A 180 9.56 3.78 3.09
CA VAL A 180 10.35 4.87 2.49
C VAL A 180 11.45 4.31 1.60
N LEU A 181 12.26 3.38 2.10
CA LEU A 181 13.34 2.76 1.31
C LEU A 181 12.84 2.04 0.07
N SER A 182 11.66 1.43 0.12
CA SER A 182 11.04 0.77 -1.03
C SER A 182 10.43 1.75 -2.04
N SER A 183 10.04 2.95 -1.62
CA SER A 183 9.36 3.94 -2.47
C SER A 183 10.32 4.93 -3.14
N ILE A 184 11.41 5.32 -2.47
CA ILE A 184 12.42 6.27 -2.99
C ILE A 184 12.95 5.88 -4.37
N PRO A 185 13.27 4.60 -4.68
CA PRO A 185 13.78 4.20 -5.98
C PRO A 185 12.87 4.56 -7.15
N VAL A 186 11.57 4.36 -6.98
CA VAL A 186 10.57 4.67 -8.01
C VAL A 186 10.46 6.17 -8.20
N LEU A 187 10.29 6.92 -7.11
CA LEU A 187 10.11 8.37 -7.15
C LEU A 187 11.35 9.08 -7.69
N SER A 188 12.54 8.69 -7.25
CA SER A 188 13.79 9.32 -7.72
C SER A 188 14.04 9.09 -9.21
N ARG A 189 13.79 7.88 -9.73
CA ARG A 189 13.93 7.59 -11.16
C ARG A 189 12.88 8.32 -12.01
N MET A 190 11.62 8.34 -11.57
CA MET A 190 10.57 9.10 -12.27
C MET A 190 10.89 10.59 -12.31
N THR A 191 11.30 11.17 -11.17
CA THR A 191 11.67 12.58 -11.10
C THR A 191 12.89 12.88 -11.96
N ARG A 192 13.92 12.02 -11.93
CA ARG A 192 15.10 12.16 -12.78
C ARG A 192 14.72 12.19 -14.25
N SER A 193 13.92 11.24 -14.71
CA SER A 193 13.47 11.18 -16.11
C SER A 193 12.68 12.44 -16.50
N ALA A 194 11.67 12.79 -15.70
CA ALA A 194 10.85 13.97 -15.97
C ALA A 194 11.65 15.26 -15.98
N MET A 195 12.64 15.41 -15.07
CA MET A 195 13.54 16.57 -15.05
C MET A 195 14.42 16.64 -16.29
N LEU A 196 15.00 15.52 -16.73
CA LEU A 196 15.82 15.49 -17.94
C LEU A 196 14.99 15.85 -19.18
N ASP A 197 13.78 15.32 -19.27
CA ASP A 197 12.85 15.65 -20.35
C ASP A 197 12.48 17.14 -20.35
N ALA A 198 12.17 17.70 -19.17
CA ALA A 198 11.87 19.12 -19.03
C ALA A 198 13.08 20.01 -19.40
N MET A 199 14.27 19.69 -18.89
CA MET A 199 15.49 20.49 -19.12
C MET A 199 15.93 20.53 -20.59
N ASN A 200 15.48 19.60 -21.42
CA ASN A 200 15.76 19.55 -22.85
C ASN A 200 14.74 20.32 -23.72
N GLN A 201 13.67 20.87 -23.13
CA GLN A 201 12.65 21.62 -23.89
C GLN A 201 13.11 23.00 -24.32
N ASP A 202 12.51 23.50 -25.40
CA ASP A 202 12.88 24.81 -26.01
C ASP A 202 12.58 26.00 -25.10
N TYR A 203 11.57 25.90 -24.23
CA TYR A 203 11.27 26.96 -23.26
C TYR A 203 12.39 27.12 -22.22
N ILE A 204 13.09 26.04 -21.87
CA ILE A 204 14.26 26.09 -20.99
C ILE A 204 15.44 26.78 -21.69
N ARG A 205 15.69 26.48 -22.99
CA ARG A 205 16.69 27.15 -23.78
C ARG A 205 16.41 28.64 -23.87
N THR A 206 15.14 28.99 -24.06
CA THR A 206 14.69 30.41 -24.09
C THR A 206 14.92 31.10 -22.74
N ALA A 207 14.63 30.44 -21.62
CA ALA A 207 14.87 30.96 -20.27
C ALA A 207 16.38 31.25 -20.04
N ARG A 208 17.25 30.32 -20.45
CA ARG A 208 18.71 30.49 -20.38
C ARG A 208 19.19 31.64 -21.28
N ALA A 209 18.69 31.73 -22.52
CA ALA A 209 19.01 32.81 -23.44
C ALA A 209 18.60 34.21 -22.91
N LYS A 210 17.55 34.29 -22.10
CA LYS A 210 17.11 35.50 -21.38
C LYS A 210 17.95 35.82 -20.13
N GLY A 211 19.03 35.09 -19.87
CA GLY A 211 19.92 35.31 -18.73
C GLY A 211 19.42 34.80 -17.38
N CYS A 212 18.45 33.88 -17.34
CA CYS A 212 18.03 33.28 -16.10
C CYS A 212 19.15 32.43 -15.49
N SER A 213 19.39 32.58 -14.18
CA SER A 213 20.34 31.72 -13.47
C SER A 213 19.86 30.25 -13.46
N GLU A 214 20.79 29.29 -13.48
CA GLU A 214 20.48 27.86 -13.47
C GLU A 214 19.56 27.47 -12.30
N LYS A 215 19.76 28.07 -11.13
CA LYS A 215 18.86 27.86 -9.98
C LYS A 215 17.40 28.25 -10.30
N ARG A 216 17.20 29.38 -10.98
CA ARG A 216 15.88 29.85 -11.41
C ARG A 216 15.30 28.94 -12.50
N VAL A 217 16.13 28.50 -13.44
CA VAL A 217 15.71 27.52 -14.47
C VAL A 217 15.19 26.25 -13.85
N ILE A 218 15.94 25.64 -12.93
CA ILE A 218 15.57 24.39 -12.26
C ILE A 218 14.27 24.53 -11.43
N TRP A 219 14.17 25.58 -10.60
CA TRP A 219 13.07 25.68 -9.63
C TRP A 219 11.79 26.31 -10.18
N LYS A 220 11.87 27.04 -11.27
CA LYS A 220 10.72 27.79 -11.81
C LYS A 220 10.31 27.38 -13.21
N HIS A 221 11.20 26.81 -13.98
CA HIS A 221 10.96 26.50 -15.39
C HIS A 221 11.06 25.02 -15.71
N ALA A 222 11.81 24.23 -15.00
CA ALA A 222 11.86 22.77 -15.13
C ALA A 222 10.97 22.10 -14.10
#